data_e296fe4e2c2a5b85a5a80a89cba188ff
#
_entry.id   e296fe4e2c2a5b85a5a80a89cba188ff
#
_cell.length_a   1.000
_cell.length_b   1.000
_cell.length_c   1.000
_cell.angle_alpha   90.00
_cell.angle_beta   90.00
_cell.angle_gamma   90.00
#
_symmetry.space_group_name_H-M   'P 1'
#
loop_
_entity.id
_entity.type
_entity.pdbx_description
1 polymer ?
#
loop_
_entity_poly.entity_id
_entity_poly.type
_entity_poly.pdbx_seq_one_letter_code
_entity_poly.pdbx_strand_id
1 'polypeptide(L)'
;MLEKLKEEVLRANLLLPKYGLVTFTWGNVSGIDRESGLVVIKPSGVPYDGMTTEDMVVVDLDGTRVEGKWKPSSDTPTHVELYKAFPKCGGIVHTHSRWATTFAQAGRNIPAMGTTHGDYFYGDIPCTRLMTPDEIAGEYEKETGKVIIETFACTDPAAVPGVVVHSHGPFVWGKGALEAVHNAVVMEEVAFMDWHTMMLNPDSGHMQQELLDKHYLRKHGKNAYYGQN
;
A
#
# COMPACT_ATOMS: atom_id res chain seq x y z
N MET A 1 14.88 17.45 11.45
CA MET A 1 14.23 16.37 12.20
C MET A 1 13.95 15.21 11.25
N LEU A 2 14.16 13.96 11.66
CA LEU A 2 13.91 12.74 10.88
C LEU A 2 14.61 12.67 9.50
N GLU A 3 15.82 13.17 9.35
CA GLU A 3 16.52 13.27 8.04
C GLU A 3 16.61 11.91 7.32
N LYS A 4 16.98 10.84 8.05
CA LYS A 4 17.06 9.49 7.48
C LYS A 4 15.72 8.99 6.97
N LEU A 5 14.61 9.26 7.68
CA LEU A 5 13.27 8.87 7.25
C LEU A 5 12.83 9.69 6.05
N LYS A 6 13.16 10.99 5.99
CA LYS A 6 12.91 11.83 4.81
C LYS A 6 13.65 11.33 3.58
N GLU A 7 14.90 10.92 3.72
CA GLU A 7 15.70 10.32 2.63
C GLU A 7 15.07 9.02 2.14
N GLU A 8 14.64 8.14 3.06
CA GLU A 8 13.97 6.88 2.71
C GLU A 8 12.66 7.13 1.99
N VAL A 9 11.79 8.02 2.53
CA VAL A 9 10.48 8.34 1.94
C VAL A 9 10.65 9.03 0.60
N LEU A 10 11.60 9.95 0.44
CA LEU A 10 11.93 10.55 -0.85
C LEU A 10 12.33 9.47 -1.87
N ARG A 11 13.29 8.62 -1.51
CA ARG A 11 13.75 7.53 -2.37
C ARG A 11 12.59 6.62 -2.77
N ALA A 12 11.74 6.27 -1.83
CA ALA A 12 10.57 5.43 -2.06
C ALA A 12 9.59 6.10 -3.06
N ASN A 13 9.32 7.40 -2.91
CA ASN A 13 8.48 8.15 -3.86
C ASN A 13 9.08 8.18 -5.27
N LEU A 14 10.40 8.39 -5.39
CA LEU A 14 11.09 8.40 -6.69
C LEU A 14 11.10 7.04 -7.40
N LEU A 15 10.89 5.94 -6.67
CA LEU A 15 10.74 4.61 -7.25
C LEU A 15 9.37 4.39 -7.90
N LEU A 16 8.33 5.12 -7.51
CA LEU A 16 6.99 4.95 -8.08
C LEU A 16 6.96 5.17 -9.61
N PRO A 17 7.45 6.31 -10.14
CA PRO A 17 7.52 6.49 -11.59
C PRO A 17 8.53 5.54 -12.26
N LYS A 18 9.62 5.18 -11.58
CA LYS A 18 10.61 4.24 -12.10
C LYS A 18 10.02 2.85 -12.37
N TYR A 19 9.10 2.39 -11.51
CA TYR A 19 8.40 1.11 -11.67
C TYR A 19 7.06 1.21 -12.41
N GLY A 20 6.73 2.39 -12.95
CA GLY A 20 5.49 2.59 -13.70
C GLY A 20 4.21 2.52 -12.87
N LEU A 21 4.30 2.70 -11.55
CA LEU A 21 3.16 2.64 -10.63
C LEU A 21 2.32 3.91 -10.62
N VAL A 22 2.81 4.99 -11.22
CA VAL A 22 2.13 6.30 -11.22
C VAL A 22 2.18 6.97 -12.59
N THR A 23 1.16 7.79 -12.85
CA THR A 23 1.10 8.76 -13.93
C THR A 23 1.06 10.15 -13.32
N PHE A 24 1.85 11.09 -13.83
CA PHE A 24 1.97 12.44 -13.27
C PHE A 24 2.32 12.41 -11.77
N THR A 25 1.47 13.02 -10.94
CA THR A 25 1.64 13.11 -9.47
C THR A 25 0.69 12.19 -8.69
N TRP A 26 0.03 11.23 -9.38
CA TRP A 26 -1.02 10.37 -8.81
C TRP A 26 -0.44 9.23 -7.98
N GLY A 27 -0.09 9.55 -6.77
CA GLY A 27 0.41 8.60 -5.80
C GLY A 27 1.38 9.24 -4.83
N ASN A 28 1.63 8.53 -3.76
CA ASN A 28 2.50 8.98 -2.70
C ASN A 28 2.99 7.81 -1.85
N VAL A 29 4.09 8.06 -1.16
CA VAL A 29 4.63 7.17 -0.14
C VAL A 29 4.81 7.97 1.13
N SER A 30 4.52 7.34 2.26
CA SER A 30 4.87 7.83 3.58
C SER A 30 5.69 6.81 4.37
N GLY A 31 6.33 7.28 5.44
CA GLY A 31 6.96 6.47 6.45
C GLY A 31 6.72 7.04 7.84
N ILE A 32 6.69 6.21 8.86
CA ILE A 32 6.49 6.63 10.25
C ILE A 32 7.73 6.35 11.09
N ASP A 33 8.09 7.29 11.94
CA ASP A 33 8.94 7.05 13.10
C ASP A 33 8.05 6.72 14.30
N ARG A 34 8.07 5.46 14.72
CA ARG A 34 7.20 4.97 15.80
C ARG A 34 7.58 5.51 17.17
N GLU A 35 8.82 5.93 17.38
CA GLU A 35 9.27 6.49 18.64
C GLU A 35 8.70 7.89 18.89
N SER A 36 8.76 8.75 17.87
CA SER A 36 8.21 10.11 17.96
C SER A 36 6.73 10.20 17.60
N GLY A 37 6.17 9.19 16.92
CA GLY A 37 4.81 9.24 16.35
C GLY A 37 4.69 10.17 15.15
N LEU A 38 5.80 10.54 14.50
CA LEU A 38 5.81 11.45 13.37
C LEU A 38 5.83 10.69 12.03
N VAL A 39 5.08 11.19 11.08
CA VAL A 39 4.93 10.63 9.73
C VAL A 39 5.56 11.58 8.73
N VAL A 40 6.43 11.07 7.88
CA VAL A 40 6.96 11.77 6.71
C VAL A 40 6.18 11.35 5.49
N ILE A 41 5.70 12.31 4.70
CA ILE A 41 4.88 12.04 3.51
C ILE A 41 5.25 12.98 2.36
N LYS A 42 5.00 12.52 1.13
CA LYS A 42 5.12 13.33 -0.08
C LYS A 42 4.19 14.56 -0.04
N PRO A 43 4.67 15.72 -0.48
CA PRO A 43 3.82 16.90 -0.65
C PRO A 43 2.76 16.70 -1.74
N SER A 44 1.59 17.33 -1.57
CA SER A 44 0.50 17.30 -2.53
C SER A 44 0.88 18.00 -3.84
N GLY A 45 0.63 17.34 -4.97
CA GLY A 45 0.76 17.92 -6.30
C GLY A 45 2.20 18.25 -6.77
N VAL A 46 3.23 18.01 -5.95
CA VAL A 46 4.62 18.27 -6.34
C VAL A 46 5.11 17.11 -7.25
N PRO A 47 5.68 17.44 -8.43
CA PRO A 47 6.24 16.44 -9.34
C PRO A 47 7.35 15.62 -8.69
N TYR A 48 7.52 14.36 -9.12
CA TYR A 48 8.61 13.50 -8.63
C TYR A 48 9.98 14.00 -9.12
N ASP A 49 10.04 14.52 -10.35
CA ASP A 49 11.26 15.06 -10.91
C ASP A 49 11.71 16.31 -10.16
N GLY A 50 12.97 16.33 -9.74
CA GLY A 50 13.55 17.42 -8.96
C GLY A 50 13.12 17.51 -7.49
N MET A 51 12.29 16.57 -6.99
CA MET A 51 11.89 16.53 -5.58
C MET A 51 13.10 16.18 -4.69
N THR A 52 13.20 16.84 -3.55
CA THR A 52 14.29 16.71 -2.58
C THR A 52 13.77 16.35 -1.19
N THR A 53 14.67 16.02 -0.26
CA THR A 53 14.32 15.78 1.15
C THR A 53 13.68 16.99 1.82
N GLU A 54 14.04 18.20 1.40
CA GLU A 54 13.49 19.47 1.92
C GLU A 54 12.02 19.69 1.52
N ASP A 55 11.55 18.96 0.50
CA ASP A 55 10.16 19.01 0.06
C ASP A 55 9.27 18.08 0.87
N MET A 56 9.84 17.09 1.56
CA MET A 56 9.07 16.17 2.40
C MET A 56 8.36 16.90 3.53
N VAL A 57 7.13 16.46 3.81
CA VAL A 57 6.29 17.05 4.87
C VAL A 57 6.24 16.11 6.05
N VAL A 58 6.39 16.66 7.26
CA VAL A 58 6.24 15.92 8.51
C VAL A 58 4.91 16.30 9.16
N VAL A 59 4.13 15.29 9.51
CA VAL A 59 2.86 15.43 10.23
C VAL A 59 2.86 14.56 11.48
N ASP A 60 2.05 14.92 12.47
CA ASP A 60 1.76 14.05 13.60
C ASP A 60 0.63 13.05 13.28
N LEU A 61 0.29 12.19 14.24
CA LEU A 61 -0.79 11.22 14.09
C LEU A 61 -2.21 11.84 14.12
N ASP A 62 -2.33 13.15 14.33
CA ASP A 62 -3.60 13.88 14.15
C ASP A 62 -3.68 14.55 12.76
N GLY A 63 -2.63 14.34 11.93
CA GLY A 63 -2.54 14.91 10.60
C GLY A 63 -2.08 16.37 10.58
N THR A 64 -1.69 16.92 11.75
CA THR A 64 -1.19 18.29 11.87
C THR A 64 0.23 18.38 11.32
N ARG A 65 0.47 19.35 10.43
CA ARG A 65 1.81 19.58 9.89
C ARG A 65 2.75 20.12 10.95
N VAL A 66 3.82 19.38 11.22
CA VAL A 66 4.88 19.72 12.17
C VAL A 66 6.06 20.40 11.48
N GLU A 67 6.42 19.93 10.27
CA GLU A 67 7.56 20.46 9.50
C GLU A 67 7.28 20.39 7.99
N GLY A 68 7.91 21.28 7.24
CA GLY A 68 7.80 21.34 5.77
C GLY A 68 7.08 22.58 5.27
N LYS A 69 7.46 23.03 4.08
CA LYS A 69 6.91 24.24 3.43
C LYS A 69 5.63 23.99 2.64
N TRP A 70 5.41 22.75 2.23
CA TRP A 70 4.29 22.33 1.39
C TRP A 70 3.09 21.83 2.21
N LYS A 71 1.94 21.72 1.56
CA LYS A 71 0.82 20.92 2.09
C LYS A 71 1.17 19.44 1.94
N PRO A 72 0.87 18.59 2.94
CA PRO A 72 1.02 17.14 2.80
C PRO A 72 0.07 16.60 1.73
N SER A 73 0.31 15.38 1.24
CA SER A 73 -0.64 14.69 0.35
C SER A 73 -2.07 14.72 0.93
N SER A 74 -3.08 14.83 0.05
CA SER A 74 -4.49 14.71 0.42
C SER A 74 -4.79 13.39 1.14
N ASP A 75 -4.06 12.32 0.80
CA ASP A 75 -4.24 10.99 1.38
C ASP A 75 -3.69 10.85 2.81
N THR A 76 -3.07 11.91 3.35
CA THR A 76 -2.50 11.90 4.71
C THR A 76 -3.46 11.37 5.78
N PRO A 77 -4.75 11.75 5.82
CA PRO A 77 -5.67 11.21 6.81
C PRO A 77 -5.85 9.68 6.70
N THR A 78 -5.89 9.13 5.48
CA THR A 78 -5.93 7.67 5.25
C THR A 78 -4.68 7.01 5.84
N HIS A 79 -3.49 7.53 5.52
CA HIS A 79 -2.22 6.98 6.02
C HIS A 79 -2.15 7.01 7.53
N VAL A 80 -2.56 8.11 8.15
CA VAL A 80 -2.56 8.27 9.62
C VAL A 80 -3.49 7.26 10.29
N GLU A 81 -4.70 7.06 9.77
CA GLU A 81 -5.62 6.04 10.32
C GLU A 81 -5.01 4.63 10.22
N LEU A 82 -4.37 4.29 9.10
CA LEU A 82 -3.70 3.00 8.95
C LEU A 82 -2.51 2.84 9.90
N TYR A 83 -1.70 3.89 10.12
CA TYR A 83 -0.61 3.84 11.10
C TYR A 83 -1.11 3.64 12.53
N LYS A 84 -2.25 4.24 12.90
CA LYS A 84 -2.89 4.04 14.21
C LYS A 84 -3.35 2.59 14.38
N ALA A 85 -3.98 2.03 13.35
CA ALA A 85 -4.60 0.71 13.41
C ALA A 85 -3.61 -0.46 13.21
N PHE A 86 -2.53 -0.26 12.43
CA PHE A 86 -1.59 -1.31 12.05
C PHE A 86 -0.19 -1.04 12.65
N PRO A 87 0.07 -1.49 13.90
CA PRO A 87 1.29 -1.13 14.62
C PRO A 87 2.59 -1.64 13.99
N LYS A 88 2.53 -2.70 13.16
CA LYS A 88 3.68 -3.24 12.43
C LYS A 88 3.95 -2.52 11.09
N CYS A 89 3.04 -1.65 10.65
CA CYS A 89 3.20 -0.88 9.43
C CYS A 89 4.19 0.27 9.66
N GLY A 90 5.28 0.31 8.89
CA GLY A 90 6.30 1.36 8.95
C GLY A 90 6.32 2.28 7.73
N GLY A 91 5.71 1.86 6.63
CA GLY A 91 5.56 2.65 5.41
C GLY A 91 4.30 2.29 4.64
N ILE A 92 3.71 3.26 3.93
CA ILE A 92 2.49 3.10 3.14
C ILE A 92 2.69 3.73 1.77
N VAL A 93 2.21 3.03 0.74
CA VAL A 93 2.11 3.48 -0.65
C VAL A 93 0.64 3.57 -1.04
N HIS A 94 0.25 4.68 -1.65
CA HIS A 94 -0.98 4.78 -2.41
C HIS A 94 -0.68 5.14 -3.85
N THR A 95 -1.34 4.49 -4.79
CA THR A 95 -1.23 4.78 -6.22
C THR A 95 -2.56 4.53 -6.93
N HIS A 96 -2.62 4.92 -8.20
CA HIS A 96 -3.66 4.50 -9.14
C HIS A 96 -3.02 3.63 -10.23
N SER A 97 -2.19 2.66 -9.82
CA SER A 97 -1.53 1.74 -10.73
C SER A 97 -2.56 0.92 -11.49
N ARG A 98 -2.29 0.65 -12.77
CA ARG A 98 -3.32 0.26 -13.75
C ARG A 98 -4.04 -1.03 -13.38
N TRP A 99 -3.29 -2.07 -13.04
CA TRP A 99 -3.84 -3.41 -12.87
C TRP A 99 -4.53 -3.59 -11.52
N ALA A 100 -3.90 -3.13 -10.44
CA ALA A 100 -4.53 -3.14 -9.12
C ALA A 100 -5.79 -2.27 -9.11
N THR A 101 -5.75 -1.08 -9.75
CA THR A 101 -6.92 -0.20 -9.87
C THR A 101 -8.02 -0.83 -10.75
N THR A 102 -7.69 -1.68 -11.73
CA THR A 102 -8.70 -2.43 -12.50
C THR A 102 -9.53 -3.34 -11.59
N PHE A 103 -8.89 -4.07 -10.65
CA PHE A 103 -9.59 -4.88 -9.65
C PHE A 103 -10.40 -4.01 -8.69
N ALA A 104 -9.86 -2.87 -8.25
CA ALA A 104 -10.58 -1.90 -7.41
C ALA A 104 -11.87 -1.40 -8.10
N GLN A 105 -11.81 -1.03 -9.37
CA GLN A 105 -12.96 -0.57 -10.15
C GLN A 105 -13.98 -1.69 -10.39
N ALA A 106 -13.51 -2.93 -10.53
CA ALA A 106 -14.38 -4.09 -10.67
C ALA A 106 -15.01 -4.54 -9.34
N GLY A 107 -14.60 -3.97 -8.20
CA GLY A 107 -15.05 -4.38 -6.87
C GLY A 107 -14.66 -5.81 -6.52
N ARG A 108 -13.47 -6.26 -6.97
CA ARG A 108 -13.01 -7.64 -6.81
C ARG A 108 -11.69 -7.70 -6.07
N ASN A 109 -11.55 -8.71 -5.22
CA ASN A 109 -10.25 -9.09 -4.66
C ASN A 109 -9.29 -9.47 -5.78
N ILE A 110 -7.98 -9.30 -5.54
CA ILE A 110 -6.93 -9.92 -6.37
C ILE A 110 -6.70 -11.32 -5.79
N PRO A 111 -7.10 -12.40 -6.49
CA PRO A 111 -7.08 -13.75 -5.92
C PRO A 111 -5.67 -14.32 -5.84
N ALA A 112 -5.42 -15.20 -4.88
CA ALA A 112 -4.13 -15.88 -4.74
C ALA A 112 -4.00 -17.02 -5.77
N MET A 113 -3.63 -16.70 -7.03
CA MET A 113 -3.59 -17.67 -8.12
C MET A 113 -2.22 -18.28 -8.36
N GLY A 114 -1.13 -17.60 -8.04
CA GLY A 114 0.22 -18.02 -8.37
C GLY A 114 1.24 -17.84 -7.25
N THR A 115 2.38 -18.51 -7.40
CA THR A 115 3.43 -18.55 -6.36
C THR A 115 4.10 -17.21 -6.11
N THR A 116 4.14 -16.30 -7.09
CA THR A 116 4.61 -14.93 -6.90
C THR A 116 3.72 -14.20 -5.90
N HIS A 117 2.40 -14.35 -6.00
CA HIS A 117 1.44 -13.84 -5.02
C HIS A 117 1.72 -14.44 -3.63
N GLY A 118 1.81 -15.78 -3.53
CA GLY A 118 2.03 -16.49 -2.27
C GLY A 118 3.35 -16.16 -1.57
N ASP A 119 4.35 -15.66 -2.29
CA ASP A 119 5.61 -15.21 -1.69
C ASP A 119 5.48 -13.91 -0.87
N TYR A 120 4.39 -13.13 -1.04
CA TYR A 120 4.24 -11.81 -0.44
C TYR A 120 2.90 -11.60 0.28
N PHE A 121 1.84 -12.27 -0.14
CA PHE A 121 0.49 -12.12 0.40
C PHE A 121 -0.07 -13.49 0.76
N TYR A 122 -0.45 -13.66 2.04
CA TYR A 122 -0.99 -14.94 2.54
C TYR A 122 -2.52 -14.97 2.42
N GLY A 123 -2.99 -15.14 1.21
CA GLY A 123 -4.40 -15.11 0.84
C GLY A 123 -4.69 -14.04 -0.20
N ASP A 124 -5.95 -13.84 -0.51
CA ASP A 124 -6.37 -12.80 -1.45
C ASP A 124 -5.99 -11.40 -0.95
N ILE A 125 -5.62 -10.52 -1.87
CA ILE A 125 -5.57 -9.09 -1.56
C ILE A 125 -7.01 -8.58 -1.62
N PRO A 126 -7.59 -8.13 -0.49
CA PRO A 126 -9.01 -7.82 -0.43
C PRO A 126 -9.36 -6.54 -1.18
N CYS A 127 -10.61 -6.49 -1.68
CA CYS A 127 -11.27 -5.25 -2.08
C CYS A 127 -12.20 -4.78 -0.97
N THR A 128 -12.18 -3.49 -0.67
CA THR A 128 -13.10 -2.92 0.31
C THR A 128 -14.55 -2.97 -0.20
N ARG A 129 -15.53 -2.83 0.69
CA ARG A 129 -16.88 -2.45 0.30
C ARG A 129 -16.92 -1.06 -0.34
N LEU A 130 -18.02 -0.73 -0.99
CA LEU A 130 -18.33 0.65 -1.38
C LEU A 130 -18.44 1.53 -0.14
N MET A 131 -17.98 2.76 -0.26
CA MET A 131 -18.22 3.80 0.74
C MET A 131 -19.68 4.26 0.69
N THR A 132 -20.23 4.60 1.84
CA THR A 132 -21.57 5.19 1.92
C THR A 132 -21.57 6.65 1.45
N PRO A 133 -22.73 7.21 1.05
CA PRO A 133 -22.81 8.63 0.71
C PRO A 133 -22.33 9.57 1.82
N ASP A 134 -22.60 9.24 3.09
CA ASP A 134 -22.18 10.04 4.23
C ASP A 134 -20.66 10.02 4.44
N GLU A 135 -20.01 8.86 4.26
CA GLU A 135 -18.54 8.72 4.29
C GLU A 135 -17.88 9.54 3.16
N ILE A 136 -18.49 9.53 1.95
CA ILE A 136 -17.97 10.30 0.80
C ILE A 136 -18.15 11.80 1.01
N ALA A 137 -19.28 12.23 1.56
CA ALA A 137 -19.58 13.65 1.81
C ALA A 137 -18.86 14.23 3.03
N GLY A 138 -18.39 13.37 3.92
CA GLY A 138 -17.71 13.73 5.17
C GLY A 138 -16.20 13.88 5.02
N GLU A 139 -15.45 13.31 5.96
CA GLU A 139 -13.97 13.30 5.94
C GLU A 139 -13.47 12.15 5.04
N TYR A 140 -13.67 12.27 3.74
CA TYR A 140 -13.51 11.20 2.73
C TYR A 140 -12.23 10.38 2.89
N GLU A 141 -11.07 11.02 2.99
CA GLU A 141 -9.78 10.34 3.10
C GLU A 141 -9.64 9.59 4.44
N LYS A 142 -10.18 10.15 5.52
CA LYS A 142 -10.19 9.51 6.84
C LYS A 142 -11.16 8.32 6.85
N GLU A 143 -12.34 8.48 6.27
CA GLU A 143 -13.32 7.40 6.13
C GLU A 143 -12.79 6.28 5.23
N THR A 144 -12.03 6.61 4.18
CA THR A 144 -11.29 5.62 3.37
C THR A 144 -10.38 4.77 4.27
N GLY A 145 -9.63 5.39 5.18
CA GLY A 145 -8.79 4.68 6.15
C GLY A 145 -9.60 3.72 7.03
N LYS A 146 -10.75 4.17 7.53
CA LYS A 146 -11.64 3.33 8.37
C LYS A 146 -12.22 2.14 7.60
N VAL A 147 -12.64 2.34 6.35
CA VAL A 147 -13.15 1.24 5.49
C VAL A 147 -12.07 0.22 5.18
N ILE A 148 -10.82 0.65 5.00
CA ILE A 148 -9.68 -0.27 4.90
C ILE A 148 -9.52 -1.06 6.20
N ILE A 149 -9.50 -0.41 7.35
CA ILE A 149 -9.36 -1.06 8.68
C ILE A 149 -10.47 -2.10 8.90
N GLU A 150 -11.72 -1.75 8.57
CA GLU A 150 -12.88 -2.65 8.63
C GLU A 150 -12.65 -3.92 7.79
N THR A 151 -12.09 -3.78 6.60
CA THR A 151 -11.78 -4.90 5.68
C THR A 151 -10.79 -5.90 6.32
N PHE A 152 -9.95 -5.44 7.23
CA PHE A 152 -8.96 -6.26 7.94
C PHE A 152 -9.42 -6.77 9.32
N ALA A 153 -10.70 -6.67 9.67
CA ALA A 153 -11.21 -7.12 10.97
C ALA A 153 -10.89 -8.60 11.29
N CYS A 154 -10.78 -9.45 10.27
CA CYS A 154 -10.46 -10.88 10.40
C CYS A 154 -9.19 -11.31 9.65
N THR A 155 -8.40 -10.36 9.13
CA THR A 155 -7.18 -10.64 8.36
C THR A 155 -6.00 -9.93 9.01
N ASP A 156 -4.86 -10.64 9.20
CA ASP A 156 -3.63 -9.99 9.68
C ASP A 156 -3.06 -9.08 8.57
N PRO A 157 -3.04 -7.75 8.77
CA PRO A 157 -2.48 -6.83 7.79
C PRO A 157 -0.96 -7.02 7.58
N ALA A 158 -0.27 -7.73 8.46
CA ALA A 158 1.13 -8.07 8.24
C ALA A 158 1.30 -9.29 7.32
N ALA A 159 0.29 -10.16 7.23
CA ALA A 159 0.29 -11.32 6.35
C ALA A 159 -0.23 -10.98 4.92
N VAL A 160 -1.11 -9.99 4.82
CA VAL A 160 -1.63 -9.45 3.55
C VAL A 160 -1.40 -7.94 3.55
N PRO A 161 -0.17 -7.47 3.20
CA PRO A 161 0.21 -6.07 3.37
C PRO A 161 -0.34 -5.16 2.26
N GLY A 162 -1.63 -5.25 1.94
CA GLY A 162 -2.24 -4.40 0.93
C GLY A 162 -3.72 -4.67 0.71
N VAL A 163 -4.39 -3.71 0.09
CA VAL A 163 -5.82 -3.67 -0.18
C VAL A 163 -6.08 -2.89 -1.47
N VAL A 164 -7.15 -3.20 -2.18
CA VAL A 164 -7.69 -2.31 -3.20
C VAL A 164 -8.98 -1.67 -2.68
N VAL A 165 -9.03 -0.34 -2.68
CA VAL A 165 -10.23 0.41 -2.29
C VAL A 165 -11.19 0.45 -3.46
N HIS A 166 -12.43 -0.02 -3.25
CA HIS A 166 -13.45 -0.11 -4.29
C HIS A 166 -13.60 1.23 -5.05
N SER A 167 -13.54 1.18 -6.37
CA SER A 167 -13.63 2.32 -7.29
C SER A 167 -12.52 3.37 -7.16
N HIS A 168 -11.44 3.10 -6.40
CA HIS A 168 -10.37 4.07 -6.16
C HIS A 168 -9.01 3.55 -6.61
N GLY A 169 -8.36 2.71 -5.80
CA GLY A 169 -7.02 2.19 -6.09
C GLY A 169 -6.40 1.46 -4.89
N PRO A 170 -5.15 0.99 -5.04
CA PRO A 170 -4.46 0.25 -3.99
C PRO A 170 -3.89 1.14 -2.89
N PHE A 171 -3.92 0.61 -1.66
CA PHE A 171 -3.08 1.01 -0.53
C PHE A 171 -2.24 -0.20 -0.12
N VAL A 172 -0.93 -0.02 -0.04
CA VAL A 172 0.02 -1.10 0.22
C VAL A 172 1.01 -0.67 1.30
N TRP A 173 1.38 -1.56 2.19
CA TRP A 173 2.27 -1.22 3.30
C TRP A 173 3.40 -2.24 3.48
N GLY A 174 4.35 -1.89 4.35
CA GLY A 174 5.48 -2.70 4.72
C GLY A 174 6.09 -2.23 6.03
N LYS A 175 7.19 -2.84 6.46
CA LYS A 175 7.93 -2.45 7.67
C LYS A 175 8.62 -1.09 7.55
N GLY A 176 8.75 -0.56 6.32
CA GLY A 176 9.27 0.75 5.98
C GLY A 176 8.80 1.16 4.59
N ALA A 177 9.13 2.40 4.18
CA ALA A 177 8.67 2.98 2.93
C ALA A 177 9.15 2.19 1.70
N LEU A 178 10.38 1.68 1.72
CA LEU A 178 10.94 0.92 0.60
C LEU A 178 10.30 -0.47 0.46
N GLU A 179 10.00 -1.16 1.57
CA GLU A 179 9.27 -2.44 1.53
C GLU A 179 7.83 -2.25 1.05
N ALA A 180 7.17 -1.17 1.45
CA ALA A 180 5.85 -0.82 0.94
C ALA A 180 5.84 -0.64 -0.58
N VAL A 181 6.83 0.04 -1.16
CA VAL A 181 6.99 0.15 -2.62
C VAL A 181 7.24 -1.21 -3.25
N HIS A 182 8.10 -2.04 -2.66
CA HIS A 182 8.34 -3.40 -3.16
C HIS A 182 7.03 -4.21 -3.23
N ASN A 183 6.25 -4.20 -2.15
CA ASN A 183 4.95 -4.87 -2.10
C ASN A 183 3.95 -4.29 -3.10
N ALA A 184 3.98 -2.98 -3.36
CA ALA A 184 3.14 -2.32 -4.36
C ALA A 184 3.49 -2.77 -5.79
N VAL A 185 4.78 -2.92 -6.11
CA VAL A 185 5.24 -3.50 -7.39
C VAL A 185 4.72 -4.92 -7.54
N VAL A 186 4.88 -5.75 -6.49
CA VAL A 186 4.39 -7.14 -6.54
C VAL A 186 2.87 -7.18 -6.71
N MET A 187 2.11 -6.33 -6.00
CA MET A 187 0.65 -6.26 -6.15
C MET A 187 0.25 -5.92 -7.59
N GLU A 188 0.91 -4.95 -8.21
CA GLU A 188 0.65 -4.56 -9.60
C GLU A 188 0.92 -5.71 -10.56
N GLU A 189 2.05 -6.43 -10.39
CA GLU A 189 2.44 -7.57 -11.24
C GLU A 189 1.49 -8.76 -11.05
N VAL A 190 1.08 -9.10 -9.83
CA VAL A 190 0.13 -10.21 -9.63
C VAL A 190 -1.26 -9.85 -10.15
N ALA A 191 -1.70 -8.60 -10.00
CA ALA A 191 -2.95 -8.14 -10.60
C ALA A 191 -2.94 -8.27 -12.13
N PHE A 192 -1.83 -7.90 -12.78
CA PHE A 192 -1.63 -8.11 -14.21
C PHE A 192 -1.73 -9.59 -14.59
N MET A 193 -0.97 -10.46 -13.90
CA MET A 193 -0.96 -11.90 -14.17
C MET A 193 -2.34 -12.52 -13.97
N ASP A 194 -3.04 -12.17 -12.90
CA ASP A 194 -4.35 -12.73 -12.56
C ASP A 194 -5.42 -12.32 -13.56
N TRP A 195 -5.42 -11.04 -14.00
CA TRP A 195 -6.33 -10.59 -15.04
C TRP A 195 -6.15 -11.40 -16.32
N HIS A 196 -4.90 -11.60 -16.78
CA HIS A 196 -4.60 -12.40 -17.98
C HIS A 196 -4.94 -13.88 -17.80
N THR A 197 -4.68 -14.44 -16.59
CA THR A 197 -5.03 -15.83 -16.27
C THR A 197 -6.54 -16.05 -16.39
N MET A 198 -7.34 -15.14 -15.84
CA MET A 198 -8.81 -15.20 -15.95
C MET A 198 -9.32 -15.01 -17.38
N MET A 199 -8.60 -14.27 -18.23
CA MET A 199 -8.91 -14.15 -19.65
C MET A 199 -8.57 -15.42 -20.42
N LEU A 200 -7.48 -16.12 -20.09
CA LEU A 200 -7.09 -17.38 -20.71
C LEU A 200 -7.95 -18.56 -20.26
N ASN A 201 -8.32 -18.58 -18.99
CA ASN A 201 -9.15 -19.60 -18.38
C ASN A 201 -10.10 -18.95 -17.35
N PRO A 202 -11.34 -18.61 -17.73
CA PRO A 202 -12.32 -17.99 -16.84
C PRO A 202 -12.68 -18.85 -15.62
N ASP A 203 -12.46 -20.16 -15.70
CA ASP A 203 -12.74 -21.12 -14.61
C ASP A 203 -11.52 -21.32 -13.70
N SER A 204 -10.40 -20.58 -13.92
CA SER A 204 -9.22 -20.66 -13.07
C SER A 204 -9.57 -20.19 -11.66
N GLY A 205 -9.17 -20.97 -10.67
CA GLY A 205 -9.37 -20.69 -9.24
C GLY A 205 -8.08 -20.34 -8.52
N HIS A 206 -8.17 -20.31 -7.19
CA HIS A 206 -7.01 -20.11 -6.32
C HIS A 206 -6.00 -21.25 -6.47
N MET A 207 -4.73 -20.94 -6.18
CA MET A 207 -3.72 -21.99 -6.02
C MET A 207 -4.09 -22.90 -4.85
N GLN A 208 -3.53 -24.11 -4.83
CA GLN A 208 -3.67 -25.04 -3.71
C GLN A 208 -3.16 -24.40 -2.41
N GLN A 209 -3.88 -24.60 -1.29
CA GLN A 209 -3.52 -24.02 -0.01
C GLN A 209 -2.11 -24.44 0.43
N GLU A 210 -1.75 -25.71 0.20
CA GLU A 210 -0.43 -26.26 0.55
C GLU A 210 0.70 -25.55 -0.25
N LEU A 211 0.41 -25.13 -1.48
CA LEU A 211 1.35 -24.37 -2.29
C LEU A 211 1.50 -22.93 -1.80
N LEU A 212 0.40 -22.29 -1.42
CA LEU A 212 0.41 -20.98 -0.77
C LEU A 212 1.22 -21.02 0.52
N ASP A 213 0.93 -21.99 1.40
CA ASP A 213 1.63 -22.20 2.68
C ASP A 213 3.14 -22.38 2.43
N LYS A 214 3.51 -23.23 1.48
CA LYS A 214 4.91 -23.50 1.13
C LYS A 214 5.64 -22.23 0.72
N HIS A 215 5.03 -21.42 -0.15
CA HIS A 215 5.64 -20.20 -0.65
C HIS A 215 5.72 -19.09 0.39
N TYR A 216 4.65 -18.85 1.12
CA TYR A 216 4.63 -17.83 2.16
C TYR A 216 5.59 -18.17 3.31
N LEU A 217 5.50 -19.38 3.86
CA LEU A 217 6.27 -19.77 5.05
C LEU A 217 7.77 -19.89 4.79
N ARG A 218 8.20 -20.20 3.56
CA ARG A 218 9.63 -20.21 3.23
C ARG A 218 10.31 -18.83 3.33
N LYS A 219 9.51 -17.73 3.25
CA LYS A 219 10.00 -16.35 3.38
C LYS A 219 9.68 -15.72 4.73
N HIS A 220 8.50 -16.02 5.29
CA HIS A 220 7.93 -15.34 6.44
C HIS A 220 7.76 -16.24 7.68
N GLY A 221 7.97 -17.54 7.53
CA GLY A 221 7.84 -18.51 8.61
C GLY A 221 9.01 -18.50 9.60
N LYS A 222 8.83 -19.14 10.74
CA LYS A 222 9.87 -19.29 11.78
C LYS A 222 11.15 -19.95 11.26
N ASN A 223 11.03 -20.77 10.21
CA ASN A 223 12.13 -21.50 9.57
C ASN A 223 12.33 -21.00 8.12
N ALA A 224 12.20 -19.69 7.90
CA ALA A 224 12.42 -19.11 6.58
C ALA A 224 13.84 -19.43 6.07
N TYR A 225 13.92 -19.85 4.80
CA TYR A 225 15.18 -20.27 4.17
C TYR A 225 15.39 -19.66 2.79
N TYR A 226 14.43 -18.83 2.32
CA TYR A 226 14.51 -18.20 1.01
C TYR A 226 15.09 -16.80 1.13
N GLY A 227 16.06 -16.52 0.28
CA GLY A 227 16.78 -15.24 0.25
C GLY A 227 18.24 -15.41 0.67
N GLN A 228 18.99 -14.34 0.58
CA GLN A 228 20.36 -14.25 1.09
C GLN A 228 20.28 -13.75 2.54
N ASN A 229 20.76 -14.54 3.50
CA ASN A 229 20.93 -14.13 4.90
C ASN A 229 22.22 -13.32 5.05
#